data_d242d398bbd293a4450f0ffc6d3c42c5
#
_entry.id   d242d398bbd293a4450f0ffc6d3c42c5
#
_cell.length_a   1.000
_cell.length_b   1.000
_cell.length_c   1.000
_cell.angle_alpha   90.00
_cell.angle_beta   90.00
_cell.angle_gamma   90.00
#
_symmetry.space_group_name_H-M   'P 1'
#
loop_
_entity.id
_entity.type
_entity.pdbx_description
1 polymer ?
#
loop_
_entity_poly.entity_id
_entity_poly.type
_entity_poly.pdbx_seq_one_letter_code
_entity_poly.pdbx_strand_id
1 'polypeptide(L)'
;MPRGRPSVSVRPLERHDGPACDAIVASLPYHFGDEHGRELCAAAVREQTGLVATGRAGPIGFVTWRPWYSAAAEITWMAVRAVERRRGVGRLLVDELVTALPAATRYLVVTTLSAATPEPGVEDSYAGTRRFWKRCGFEPVWEPAGWWNDENQAVVMIRALI
;
A
#
# COMPACT_ATOMS: atom_id res chain seq x y z
N MET A 1 1.82 -34.29 11.90
CA MET A 1 0.82 -33.49 11.18
C MET A 1 1.40 -32.12 10.86
N PRO A 2 1.62 -31.76 9.62
CA PRO A 2 2.02 -30.40 9.31
C PRO A 2 0.85 -29.50 9.69
N ARG A 3 1.11 -28.56 10.60
CA ARG A 3 0.14 -27.49 10.89
C ARG A 3 0.02 -26.68 9.59
N GLY A 4 -1.12 -26.79 8.91
CA GLY A 4 -1.41 -26.00 7.73
C GLY A 4 -1.16 -24.53 8.04
N ARG A 5 -0.47 -23.82 7.13
CA ARG A 5 -0.32 -22.36 7.22
C ARG A 5 -1.73 -21.78 7.38
N PRO A 6 -1.96 -20.90 8.36
CA PRO A 6 -3.26 -20.26 8.48
C PRO A 6 -3.58 -19.59 7.14
N SER A 7 -4.70 -19.97 6.55
CA SER A 7 -5.13 -19.43 5.27
C SER A 7 -5.45 -17.95 5.42
N VAL A 8 -4.73 -17.10 4.69
CA VAL A 8 -5.05 -15.69 4.54
C VAL A 8 -6.14 -15.58 3.47
N SER A 9 -7.21 -14.87 3.74
CA SER A 9 -8.26 -14.55 2.77
C SER A 9 -8.32 -13.04 2.53
N VAL A 10 -8.76 -12.64 1.34
CA VAL A 10 -8.95 -11.24 0.98
C VAL A 10 -10.43 -11.02 0.65
N ARG A 11 -10.98 -9.94 1.17
CA ARG A 11 -12.36 -9.51 0.92
C ARG A 11 -12.46 -8.01 0.75
N PRO A 12 -13.58 -7.47 0.24
CA PRO A 12 -13.80 -6.04 0.22
C PRO A 12 -13.65 -5.42 1.62
N LEU A 13 -13.00 -4.27 1.64
CA LEU A 13 -12.86 -3.44 2.84
C LEU A 13 -14.22 -2.81 3.17
N GLU A 14 -14.62 -2.91 4.42
CA GLU A 14 -15.85 -2.33 4.91
C GLU A 14 -15.55 -1.27 5.98
N ARG A 15 -16.49 -0.35 6.19
CA ARG A 15 -16.30 0.76 7.13
C ARG A 15 -15.99 0.29 8.55
N HIS A 16 -16.54 -0.83 8.99
CA HIS A 16 -16.28 -1.40 10.31
C HIS A 16 -14.85 -1.95 10.47
N ASP A 17 -14.10 -2.13 9.39
CA ASP A 17 -12.69 -2.51 9.44
C ASP A 17 -11.77 -1.35 9.85
N GLY A 18 -12.29 -0.12 9.87
CA GLY A 18 -11.52 1.08 10.17
C GLY A 18 -10.63 0.98 11.41
N PRO A 19 -11.17 0.63 12.59
CA PRO A 19 -10.35 0.50 13.82
C PRO A 19 -9.23 -0.54 13.69
N ALA A 20 -9.47 -1.67 13.03
CA ALA A 20 -8.45 -2.68 12.81
C ALA A 20 -7.34 -2.19 11.85
N CYS A 21 -7.71 -1.45 10.81
CA CYS A 21 -6.75 -0.81 9.91
C CYS A 21 -5.92 0.26 10.62
N ASP A 22 -6.53 1.07 11.47
CA ASP A 22 -5.83 2.05 12.30
C ASP A 22 -4.79 1.36 13.21
N ALA A 23 -5.12 0.21 13.78
CA ALA A 23 -4.19 -0.59 14.58
C ALA A 23 -3.03 -1.17 13.74
N ILE A 24 -3.28 -1.56 12.49
CA ILE A 24 -2.23 -1.99 11.56
C ILE A 24 -1.26 -0.84 11.29
N VAL A 25 -1.77 0.34 10.99
CA VAL A 25 -0.97 1.56 10.75
C VAL A 25 -0.14 1.92 11.99
N ALA A 26 -0.73 1.84 13.18
CA ALA A 26 -0.03 2.10 14.44
C ALA A 26 1.11 1.10 14.71
N SER A 27 1.06 -0.10 14.13
CA SER A 27 2.15 -1.09 14.21
C SER A 27 3.36 -0.76 13.32
N LEU A 28 3.29 0.30 12.52
CA LEU A 28 4.28 0.68 11.50
C LEU A 28 4.75 2.13 11.69
N PRO A 29 5.32 2.51 12.85
CA PRO A 29 5.64 3.91 13.15
C PRO A 29 6.69 4.52 12.22
N TYR A 30 7.58 3.70 11.65
CA TYR A 30 8.61 4.18 10.70
C TYR A 30 8.06 4.54 9.32
N HIS A 31 6.90 3.98 8.95
CA HIS A 31 6.24 4.26 7.66
C HIS A 31 5.09 5.27 7.79
N PHE A 32 4.52 5.38 8.97
CA PHE A 32 3.39 6.25 9.29
C PHE A 32 3.71 7.13 10.52
N GLY A 33 4.88 7.76 10.50
CA GLY A 33 5.33 8.63 11.60
C GLY A 33 4.65 10.00 11.64
N ASP A 34 4.08 10.44 10.53
CA ASP A 34 3.38 11.71 10.41
C ASP A 34 1.90 11.57 10.80
N GLU A 35 1.44 12.40 11.76
CA GLU A 35 0.05 12.39 12.24
C GLU A 35 -0.93 12.73 11.11
N HIS A 36 -0.63 13.73 10.31
CA HIS A 36 -1.48 14.11 9.18
C HIS A 36 -1.62 12.97 8.15
N GLY A 37 -0.54 12.29 7.85
CA GLY A 37 -0.55 11.11 7.00
C GLY A 37 -1.42 9.98 7.57
N ARG A 38 -1.36 9.75 8.88
CA ARG A 38 -2.23 8.76 9.55
C ARG A 38 -3.72 9.13 9.48
N GLU A 39 -4.04 10.41 9.64
CA GLU A 39 -5.42 10.91 9.51
C GLU A 39 -5.95 10.73 8.09
N LEU A 40 -5.16 11.07 7.08
CA LEU A 40 -5.52 10.85 5.67
C LEU A 40 -5.72 9.37 5.35
N CYS A 41 -4.87 8.50 5.86
CA CYS A 41 -5.02 7.06 5.71
C CYS A 41 -6.29 6.54 6.37
N ALA A 42 -6.58 6.97 7.58
CA ALA A 42 -7.80 6.61 8.31
C ALA A 42 -9.08 7.05 7.58
N ALA A 43 -9.07 8.24 6.99
CA ALA A 43 -10.16 8.73 6.16
C ALA A 43 -10.32 7.86 4.88
N ALA A 44 -9.23 7.58 4.19
CA ALA A 44 -9.24 6.76 2.97
C ALA A 44 -9.80 5.35 3.22
N VAL A 45 -9.42 4.71 4.32
CA VAL A 45 -9.94 3.39 4.72
C VAL A 45 -11.46 3.40 4.89
N ARG A 46 -12.04 4.52 5.32
CA ARG A 46 -13.48 4.64 5.57
C ARG A 46 -14.28 5.13 4.37
N GLU A 47 -13.64 5.73 3.39
CA GLU A 47 -14.30 6.45 2.30
C GLU A 47 -13.98 5.89 0.91
N GLN A 48 -12.79 5.30 0.73
CA GLN A 48 -12.36 4.79 -0.56
C GLN A 48 -12.69 3.30 -0.73
N THR A 49 -12.67 2.84 -1.96
CA THR A 49 -12.73 1.41 -2.27
C THR A 49 -11.45 0.73 -1.79
N GLY A 50 -11.55 -0.45 -1.23
CA GLY A 50 -10.40 -1.18 -0.73
C GLY A 50 -10.64 -2.68 -0.59
N LEU A 51 -9.55 -3.37 -0.26
CA LEU A 51 -9.53 -4.77 0.12
C LEU A 51 -8.85 -4.92 1.48
N VAL A 52 -9.28 -5.89 2.25
CA VAL A 52 -8.67 -6.28 3.51
C VAL A 52 -8.25 -7.75 3.47
N ALA A 53 -7.02 -8.00 3.87
CA ALA A 53 -6.52 -9.35 4.11
C ALA A 53 -6.79 -9.74 5.56
N THR A 54 -7.41 -10.89 5.76
CA THR A 54 -7.76 -11.40 7.09
C THR A 54 -7.00 -12.69 7.38
N GLY A 55 -6.43 -12.76 8.55
CA GLY A 55 -5.85 -13.96 9.13
C GLY A 55 -6.78 -14.56 10.18
N ARG A 56 -6.24 -15.46 11.00
CA ARG A 56 -7.01 -16.19 12.03
C ARG A 56 -7.67 -15.25 13.07
N ALA A 57 -7.03 -14.16 13.41
CA ALA A 57 -7.49 -13.23 14.44
C ALA A 57 -8.12 -11.95 13.89
N GLY A 58 -8.38 -11.86 12.59
CA GLY A 58 -8.96 -10.70 11.94
C GLY A 58 -8.06 -10.03 10.92
N PRO A 59 -8.27 -8.75 10.61
CA PRO A 59 -7.49 -8.01 9.61
C PRO A 59 -6.00 -7.96 9.91
N ILE A 60 -5.18 -8.27 8.90
CA ILE A 60 -3.71 -8.27 8.96
C ILE A 60 -3.06 -7.33 7.94
N GLY A 61 -3.83 -6.84 6.99
CA GLY A 61 -3.39 -5.89 5.98
C GLY A 61 -4.55 -5.33 5.19
N PHE A 62 -4.33 -4.23 4.50
CA PHE A 62 -5.32 -3.60 3.65
C PHE A 62 -4.68 -2.84 2.48
N VAL A 63 -5.46 -2.55 1.48
CA VAL A 63 -5.12 -1.67 0.36
C VAL A 63 -6.35 -0.85 -0.02
N THR A 64 -6.16 0.44 -0.28
CA THR A 64 -7.18 1.34 -0.82
C THR A 64 -6.74 1.89 -2.16
N TRP A 65 -7.71 2.17 -3.02
CA TRP A 65 -7.46 2.78 -4.33
C TRP A 65 -8.58 3.69 -4.76
N ARG A 66 -8.29 4.49 -5.75
CA ARG A 66 -9.26 5.38 -6.41
C ARG A 66 -9.00 5.42 -7.91
N PRO A 67 -10.03 5.71 -8.72
CA PRO A 67 -9.81 6.05 -10.13
C PRO A 67 -8.94 7.30 -10.24
N TRP A 68 -8.00 7.28 -11.18
CA TRP A 68 -7.20 8.47 -11.50
C TRP A 68 -7.67 9.11 -12.79
N TYR A 69 -7.83 8.28 -13.81
CA TYR A 69 -8.46 8.56 -15.10
C TYR A 69 -9.22 7.33 -15.55
N SER A 70 -9.91 7.41 -16.70
CA SER A 70 -10.70 6.30 -17.23
C SER A 70 -9.93 4.99 -17.39
N ALA A 71 -8.62 5.06 -17.66
CA ALA A 71 -7.77 3.91 -17.85
C ALA A 71 -6.76 3.66 -16.71
N ALA A 72 -6.78 4.46 -15.66
CA ALA A 72 -5.80 4.39 -14.56
C ALA A 72 -6.48 4.41 -13.19
N ALA A 73 -5.94 3.62 -12.28
CA ALA A 73 -6.27 3.63 -10.86
C ALA A 73 -5.00 3.87 -10.03
N GLU A 74 -5.15 4.53 -8.90
CA GLU A 74 -4.06 4.80 -7.96
C GLU A 74 -4.27 4.00 -6.69
N ILE A 75 -3.26 3.25 -6.28
CA ILE A 75 -3.16 2.73 -4.91
C ILE A 75 -2.83 3.93 -4.01
N THR A 76 -3.76 4.24 -3.12
CA THR A 76 -3.61 5.40 -2.22
C THR A 76 -2.92 5.03 -0.92
N TRP A 77 -3.29 3.91 -0.32
CA TRP A 77 -2.71 3.41 0.92
C TRP A 77 -2.62 1.90 0.91
N MET A 78 -1.56 1.38 1.47
CA MET A 78 -1.40 -0.05 1.73
C MET A 78 -0.56 -0.26 2.98
N ALA A 79 -0.99 -1.15 3.84
CA ALA A 79 -0.23 -1.55 5.01
C ALA A 79 -0.46 -3.03 5.32
N VAL A 80 0.59 -3.68 5.79
CA VAL A 80 0.54 -5.05 6.33
C VAL A 80 1.10 -5.00 7.75
N ARG A 81 0.40 -5.62 8.70
CA ARG A 81 0.84 -5.69 10.10
C ARG A 81 2.30 -6.12 10.19
N ALA A 82 3.09 -5.47 11.03
CA ALA A 82 4.53 -5.70 11.10
C ALA A 82 4.92 -7.18 11.25
N VAL A 83 4.23 -7.92 12.12
CA VAL A 83 4.48 -9.35 12.36
C VAL A 83 4.04 -10.27 11.22
N GLU A 84 3.23 -9.77 10.30
CA GLU A 84 2.73 -10.53 9.13
C GLU A 84 3.50 -10.21 7.85
N ARG A 85 4.49 -9.34 7.91
CA ARG A 85 5.33 -8.98 6.77
C ARG A 85 6.19 -10.15 6.32
N ARG A 86 6.60 -10.14 5.04
CA ARG A 86 7.40 -11.19 4.38
C ARG A 86 6.71 -12.54 4.25
N ARG A 87 5.38 -12.58 4.38
CA ARG A 87 4.55 -13.77 4.19
C ARG A 87 3.70 -13.72 2.92
N GLY A 88 3.97 -12.78 2.03
CA GLY A 88 3.26 -12.63 0.77
C GLY A 88 1.90 -11.92 0.88
N VAL A 89 1.52 -11.38 2.03
CA VAL A 89 0.22 -10.69 2.24
C VAL A 89 0.11 -9.46 1.34
N GLY A 90 1.13 -8.62 1.27
CA GLY A 90 1.13 -7.44 0.40
C GLY A 90 1.00 -7.81 -1.07
N ARG A 91 1.71 -8.83 -1.53
CA ARG A 91 1.60 -9.34 -2.90
C ARG A 91 0.19 -9.84 -3.20
N LEU A 92 -0.39 -10.60 -2.29
CA LEU A 92 -1.75 -11.10 -2.41
C LEU A 92 -2.77 -9.95 -2.53
N LEU A 93 -2.64 -8.91 -1.71
CA LEU A 93 -3.49 -7.72 -1.79
C LEU A 93 -3.39 -7.03 -3.16
N VAL A 94 -2.19 -6.89 -3.70
CA VAL A 94 -2.00 -6.29 -5.04
C VAL A 94 -2.60 -7.16 -6.13
N ASP A 95 -2.40 -8.48 -6.09
CA ASP A 95 -2.92 -9.41 -7.09
C ASP A 95 -4.46 -9.44 -7.07
N GLU A 96 -5.08 -9.46 -5.89
CA GLU A 96 -6.53 -9.39 -5.73
C GLU A 96 -7.10 -8.01 -6.15
N LEU A 97 -6.38 -6.94 -5.87
CA LEU A 97 -6.73 -5.61 -6.35
C LEU A 97 -6.80 -5.56 -7.88
N VAL A 98 -5.80 -6.09 -8.55
CA VAL A 98 -5.77 -6.13 -10.04
C VAL A 98 -6.98 -6.87 -10.57
N THR A 99 -7.37 -7.96 -9.93
CA THR A 99 -8.58 -8.72 -10.30
C THR A 99 -9.87 -7.92 -10.06
N ALA A 100 -9.91 -7.10 -9.02
CA ALA A 100 -11.09 -6.31 -8.63
C ALA A 100 -11.27 -5.02 -9.45
N LEU A 101 -10.23 -4.56 -10.16
CA LEU A 101 -10.30 -3.34 -10.96
C LEU A 101 -11.25 -3.49 -12.16
N PRO A 102 -11.92 -2.39 -12.59
CA PRO A 102 -12.69 -2.40 -13.82
C PRO A 102 -11.85 -2.86 -15.02
N ALA A 103 -12.44 -3.63 -15.93
CA ALA A 103 -11.77 -4.17 -17.11
C ALA A 103 -11.13 -3.09 -18.01
N ALA A 104 -11.64 -1.86 -17.98
CA ALA A 104 -11.08 -0.73 -18.69
C ALA A 104 -9.79 -0.17 -18.07
N THR A 105 -9.45 -0.57 -16.85
CA THR A 105 -8.22 -0.11 -16.17
C THR A 105 -7.00 -0.77 -16.82
N ARG A 106 -6.11 0.04 -17.34
CA ARG A 106 -4.89 -0.39 -18.05
C ARG A 106 -3.62 -0.11 -17.28
N TYR A 107 -3.67 0.80 -16.33
CA TYR A 107 -2.52 1.24 -15.55
C TYR A 107 -2.87 1.32 -14.08
N LEU A 108 -1.99 0.78 -13.27
CA LEU A 108 -2.05 0.92 -11.82
C LEU A 108 -0.86 1.77 -11.37
N VAL A 109 -1.14 2.78 -10.58
CA VAL A 109 -0.17 3.80 -10.16
C VAL A 109 0.01 3.74 -8.65
N VAL A 110 1.23 3.92 -8.18
CA VAL A 110 1.55 4.15 -6.77
C VAL A 110 2.59 5.26 -6.66
N THR A 111 2.47 6.08 -5.63
CA THR A 111 3.46 7.10 -5.29
C THR A 111 4.06 6.79 -3.93
N THR A 112 5.37 6.74 -3.85
CA THR A 112 6.09 6.46 -2.62
C THR A 112 7.32 7.37 -2.49
N LEU A 113 8.05 7.26 -1.38
CA LEU A 113 9.26 8.04 -1.17
C LEU A 113 10.39 7.59 -2.11
N SER A 114 10.98 8.58 -2.79
CA SER A 114 12.17 8.41 -3.63
C SER A 114 13.41 8.12 -2.79
N ALA A 115 14.41 7.50 -3.42
CA ALA A 115 15.77 7.36 -2.87
C ALA A 115 16.59 8.67 -2.93
N ALA A 116 16.06 9.73 -3.55
CA ALA A 116 16.84 10.89 -4.02
C ALA A 116 17.40 11.80 -2.92
N THR A 117 17.04 11.63 -1.65
CA THR A 117 17.67 12.44 -0.58
C THR A 117 17.71 11.72 0.76
N PRO A 118 18.68 10.88 1.04
CA PRO A 118 19.03 10.66 2.42
C PRO A 118 19.99 11.78 2.85
N GLU A 119 19.70 12.47 3.94
CA GLU A 119 20.76 13.13 4.69
C GLU A 119 21.86 12.09 4.99
N PRO A 120 23.14 12.45 4.89
CA PRO A 120 24.23 11.54 5.23
C PRO A 120 24.03 10.95 6.63
N GLY A 121 23.94 9.61 6.74
CA GLY A 121 23.73 8.90 7.99
C GLY A 121 22.28 8.58 8.37
N VAL A 122 21.28 8.97 7.55
CA VAL A 122 19.89 8.58 7.72
C VAL A 122 19.61 7.31 6.90
N GLU A 123 19.09 6.28 7.57
CA GLU A 123 18.71 5.04 6.90
C GLU A 123 17.52 5.27 5.97
N ASP A 124 17.61 4.76 4.74
CA ASP A 124 16.51 4.77 3.77
C ASP A 124 15.45 3.74 4.15
N SER A 125 14.51 4.12 5.00
CA SER A 125 13.43 3.28 5.51
C SER A 125 12.45 2.79 4.41
N TYR A 126 12.44 3.43 3.23
CA TYR A 126 11.56 3.10 2.11
C TYR A 126 12.23 2.26 1.01
N ALA A 127 13.51 1.92 1.15
CA ALA A 127 14.19 1.06 0.19
C ALA A 127 13.47 -0.30 0.01
N GLY A 128 13.03 -0.91 1.10
CA GLY A 128 12.25 -2.15 1.09
C GLY A 128 10.88 -1.98 0.40
N THR A 129 10.23 -0.84 0.62
CA THR A 129 8.95 -0.51 -0.02
C THR A 129 9.09 -0.37 -1.53
N ARG A 130 10.10 0.34 -2.01
CA ARG A 130 10.38 0.46 -3.45
C ARG A 130 10.71 -0.89 -4.09
N ARG A 131 11.50 -1.75 -3.42
CA ARG A 131 11.76 -3.11 -3.88
C ARG A 131 10.50 -3.97 -3.94
N PHE A 132 9.62 -3.84 -2.97
CA PHE A 132 8.33 -4.50 -2.97
C PHE A 132 7.51 -4.13 -4.21
N TRP A 133 7.35 -2.83 -4.50
CA TRP A 133 6.61 -2.38 -5.68
C TRP A 133 7.23 -2.86 -6.98
N LYS A 134 8.56 -2.84 -7.12
CA LYS A 134 9.26 -3.41 -8.27
C LYS A 134 8.97 -4.90 -8.45
N ARG A 135 8.98 -5.68 -7.38
CA ARG A 135 8.62 -7.10 -7.41
C ARG A 135 7.15 -7.34 -7.77
N CYS A 136 6.28 -6.40 -7.50
CA CYS A 136 4.88 -6.42 -7.93
C CYS A 136 4.69 -5.94 -9.38
N GLY A 137 5.75 -5.67 -10.12
CA GLY A 137 5.70 -5.27 -11.54
C GLY A 137 5.58 -3.77 -11.78
N PHE A 138 5.79 -2.95 -10.76
CA PHE A 138 5.81 -1.50 -10.90
C PHE A 138 7.20 -1.00 -11.29
N GLU A 139 7.22 -0.02 -12.18
CA GLU A 139 8.45 0.66 -12.61
C GLU A 139 8.39 2.14 -12.25
N PRO A 140 9.49 2.76 -11.76
CA PRO A 140 9.54 4.18 -11.52
C PRO A 140 9.52 4.94 -12.87
N VAL A 141 8.64 5.93 -12.98
CA VAL A 141 8.46 6.68 -14.22
C VAL A 141 8.63 8.19 -14.05
N TRP A 142 8.51 8.70 -12.83
CA TRP A 142 8.61 10.13 -12.60
C TRP A 142 8.94 10.43 -11.13
N GLU A 143 9.78 11.43 -10.91
CA GLU A 143 10.10 12.01 -9.60
C GLU A 143 9.71 13.49 -9.58
N PRO A 144 8.43 13.81 -9.31
CA PRO A 144 7.96 15.20 -9.33
C PRO A 144 8.57 16.01 -8.18
N ALA A 145 9.21 17.13 -8.51
CA ALA A 145 9.72 18.05 -7.51
C ALA A 145 8.58 18.69 -6.71
N GLY A 146 8.72 18.77 -5.38
CA GLY A 146 7.76 19.43 -4.51
C GLY A 146 6.38 18.78 -4.44
N TRP A 147 6.24 17.51 -4.81
CA TRP A 147 4.96 16.78 -4.78
C TRP A 147 4.33 16.76 -3.39
N TRP A 148 5.12 16.48 -2.37
CA TRP A 148 4.70 16.56 -0.98
C TRP A 148 5.32 17.76 -0.27
N ASN A 149 6.65 17.82 -0.21
CA ASN A 149 7.44 18.91 0.33
C ASN A 149 8.92 18.75 -0.08
N ASP A 150 9.76 19.70 0.29
CA ASP A 150 11.19 19.69 -0.08
C ASP A 150 12.01 18.59 0.62
N GLU A 151 11.54 18.09 1.76
CA GLU A 151 12.23 17.06 2.56
C GLU A 151 11.88 15.65 2.10
N ASN A 152 10.69 15.46 1.54
CA ASN A 152 10.15 14.15 1.14
C ASN A 152 9.85 14.15 -0.36
N GLN A 153 10.81 13.69 -1.14
CA GLN A 153 10.64 13.56 -2.59
C GLN A 153 9.82 12.33 -2.94
N ALA A 154 8.87 12.50 -3.84
CA ALA A 154 8.04 11.41 -4.34
C ALA A 154 8.69 10.72 -5.53
N VAL A 155 8.43 9.44 -5.69
CA VAL A 155 8.59 8.70 -6.93
C VAL A 155 7.25 8.08 -7.32
N VAL A 156 6.82 8.35 -8.54
CA VAL A 156 5.64 7.74 -9.15
C VAL A 156 6.07 6.47 -9.87
N MET A 157 5.39 5.37 -9.53
CA MET A 157 5.65 4.06 -10.12
C MET A 157 4.38 3.55 -10.81
N ILE A 158 4.51 2.92 -11.96
CA ILE A 158 3.39 2.43 -12.77
C ILE A 158 3.56 0.97 -13.11
N ARG A 159 2.46 0.22 -13.08
CA ARG A 159 2.33 -1.12 -13.61
C ARG A 159 1.30 -1.13 -14.74
N ALA A 160 1.69 -1.61 -15.91
CA ALA A 160 0.75 -1.88 -16.99
C ALA A 160 -0.02 -3.17 -16.70
N LEU A 161 -1.34 -3.12 -16.88
CA LEU A 161 -2.26 -4.25 -16.72
C LEU A 161 -2.65 -4.76 -18.11
N ILE A 162 -1.93 -5.75 -18.60
CA ILE A 162 -2.14 -6.32 -19.94
C ILE A 162 -2.62 -7.76 -19.79
#